data_8fbb6f21b5319622eced72e0211abc46
#
_entry.id   8fbb6f21b5319622eced72e0211abc46
#
_cell.length_a   1.000
_cell.length_b   1.000
_cell.length_c   1.000
_cell.angle_alpha   90.00
_cell.angle_beta   90.00
_cell.angle_gamma   90.00
#
_symmetry.space_group_name_H-M   'P 1'
#
loop_
_entity.id
_entity.type
_entity.pdbx_description
1 polymer ?
#
loop_
_entity_poly.entity_id
_entity_poly.type
_entity_poly.pdbx_seq_one_letter_code
_entity_poly.pdbx_strand_id
1 'polypeptide(L)'
;MNIYPEELKQFCSTVSPIKLSVTKNSDEILVKSKLETSTSFLDIYDKVPLVLRYYCVIEDISEIPKCCCGNPVTFNKAYPNKGFGKFCSPSCSRSNKTVNKEILDLLKDRDWLYNERITLKKSKELIASELGCSTVPVNKWLKIHKIPAVKYNESNSESLLYLRDYSWMYDQYVVNRKPLEEIAKILGVAKSTVGLYMNKLNIAPNDPNSYDRKIQKVTKPVLEIKDFIRSFYSGEIRLNVRNIIGSLELDLYLPEYNFAIKFNGVYSHLYRPEETNFSARKDHTYHLTKTKLCEEKGIQLVHIFSSSWNIKKEIWKSFIKNKLGYTEYRLYARSCNIREVSVHEKTSFLEENHLQGKDKSKIKLGLYHKEELVCLMTFGKSRYNKNFDWELIRFCNKKNYNIVGGFSKLLTHFTKNYSGSIISYADRSYSNGDLYQKNGFTLHKVNKPNYYYVKKNSEIMIHRSNFTKSKILKILNKPEWTEEQLMFELDYSKIFDCGTKTYIIK
;
A
#
# COMPACT_ATOMS: atom_id res chain seq x y z
N MET A 1 32.41 26.09 6.08
CA MET A 1 32.32 26.75 7.40
C MET A 1 30.84 26.95 7.69
N ASN A 2 30.39 26.56 8.89
CA ASN A 2 29.00 26.82 9.29
C ASN A 2 28.83 28.33 9.51
N ILE A 3 27.88 28.94 8.82
CA ILE A 3 27.62 30.39 8.90
C ILE A 3 26.90 30.75 10.19
N TYR A 4 26.04 29.82 10.69
CA TYR A 4 25.30 30.01 11.91
C TYR A 4 25.84 29.14 13.06
N PRO A 5 25.75 29.61 14.32
CA PRO A 5 26.12 28.80 15.48
C PRO A 5 25.37 27.50 15.54
N GLU A 6 26.04 26.41 15.92
CA GLU A 6 25.46 25.06 15.98
C GLU A 6 24.28 24.99 16.98
N GLU A 7 24.35 25.72 18.08
CA GLU A 7 23.26 25.85 19.06
C GLU A 7 21.98 26.43 18.43
N LEU A 8 22.10 27.40 17.52
CA LEU A 8 20.95 28.02 16.85
C LEU A 8 20.34 27.03 15.84
N LYS A 9 21.16 26.27 15.13
CA LYS A 9 20.71 25.22 14.21
C LYS A 9 19.99 24.10 14.96
N GLN A 10 20.57 23.64 16.05
CA GLN A 10 19.97 22.60 16.90
C GLN A 10 18.62 23.06 17.45
N PHE A 11 18.53 24.31 17.91
CA PHE A 11 17.27 24.89 18.34
C PHE A 11 16.23 24.89 17.22
N CYS A 12 16.57 25.38 16.02
CA CYS A 12 15.67 25.42 14.87
C CYS A 12 15.21 24.02 14.42
N SER A 13 15.99 22.98 14.66
CA SER A 13 15.62 21.60 14.36
C SER A 13 14.68 20.97 15.40
N THR A 14 14.67 21.47 16.64
CA THR A 14 13.92 20.89 17.76
C THR A 14 12.64 21.65 18.13
N VAL A 15 12.63 22.98 17.93
CA VAL A 15 11.50 23.85 18.28
C VAL A 15 10.75 24.30 17.03
N SER A 16 9.43 24.05 17.01
CA SER A 16 8.58 24.48 15.89
C SER A 16 8.52 26.02 15.76
N PRO A 17 8.60 26.59 14.54
CA PRO A 17 8.40 28.02 14.30
C PRO A 17 7.06 28.55 14.82
N ILE A 18 6.01 27.74 14.81
CA ILE A 18 4.67 28.09 15.33
C ILE A 18 4.74 28.23 16.84
N LYS A 19 5.41 27.32 17.56
CA LYS A 19 5.58 27.41 19.01
C LYS A 19 6.32 28.69 19.38
N LEU A 20 7.42 28.98 18.72
CA LEU A 20 8.23 30.18 18.95
C LEU A 20 7.47 31.48 18.66
N SER A 21 6.57 31.48 17.67
CA SER A 21 5.76 32.68 17.33
C SER A 21 4.79 33.13 18.41
N VAL A 22 4.34 32.22 19.28
CA VAL A 22 3.32 32.46 20.32
C VAL A 22 3.88 32.33 21.77
N THR A 23 5.18 32.12 21.91
CA THR A 23 5.80 31.87 23.21
C THR A 23 5.85 33.13 24.08
N LYS A 24 5.68 32.94 25.38
CA LYS A 24 5.92 33.94 26.44
C LYS A 24 7.12 33.57 27.32
N ASN A 25 7.82 32.49 26.99
CA ASN A 25 9.02 32.04 27.71
C ASN A 25 10.20 32.97 27.39
N SER A 26 10.87 33.50 28.40
CA SER A 26 11.99 34.45 28.29
C SER A 26 13.13 33.92 27.43
N ASP A 27 13.51 32.64 27.61
CA ASP A 27 14.61 32.01 26.90
C ASP A 27 14.29 31.84 25.42
N GLU A 28 13.06 31.42 25.10
CA GLU A 28 12.59 31.29 23.71
C GLU A 28 12.42 32.65 23.03
N ILE A 29 12.08 33.72 23.76
CA ILE A 29 12.05 35.10 23.27
C ILE A 29 13.46 35.58 22.92
N LEU A 30 14.45 35.27 23.76
CA LEU A 30 15.85 35.61 23.50
C LEU A 30 16.37 34.91 22.25
N VAL A 31 16.05 33.61 22.08
CA VAL A 31 16.42 32.88 20.87
C VAL A 31 15.72 33.43 19.61
N LYS A 32 14.47 33.84 19.73
CA LYS A 32 13.76 34.53 18.63
C LYS A 32 14.47 35.81 18.20
N SER A 33 14.88 36.63 19.17
CA SER A 33 15.64 37.85 18.91
C SER A 33 17.00 37.55 18.23
N LYS A 34 17.73 36.53 18.69
CA LYS A 34 18.97 36.05 18.06
C LYS A 34 18.74 35.60 16.61
N LEU A 35 17.66 34.86 16.38
CA LEU A 35 17.26 34.38 15.06
C LEU A 35 16.97 35.54 14.10
N GLU A 36 16.21 36.53 14.55
CA GLU A 36 15.89 37.74 13.78
C GLU A 36 17.16 38.53 13.47
N THR A 37 18.05 38.73 14.43
CA THR A 37 19.32 39.42 14.21
C THR A 37 20.23 38.67 13.25
N SER A 38 20.37 37.36 13.42
CA SER A 38 21.23 36.52 12.55
C SER A 38 20.73 36.41 11.11
N THR A 39 19.47 36.69 10.87
CA THR A 39 18.84 36.64 9.54
C THR A 39 18.31 38.01 9.08
N SER A 40 18.91 39.09 9.55
CA SER A 40 18.54 40.48 9.23
C SER A 40 18.63 40.83 7.74
N PHE A 41 19.44 40.10 6.96
CA PHE A 41 19.48 40.22 5.51
C PHE A 41 18.14 39.98 4.80
N LEU A 42 17.19 39.30 5.51
CA LEU A 42 15.83 39.10 5.03
C LEU A 42 14.93 40.34 5.20
N ASP A 43 15.32 41.30 5.99
CA ASP A 43 14.47 42.45 6.38
C ASP A 43 14.20 43.42 5.21
N ILE A 44 14.79 43.17 4.03
CA ILE A 44 14.38 43.82 2.78
C ILE A 44 12.97 43.43 2.33
N TYR A 45 12.41 42.33 2.87
CA TYR A 45 11.04 41.92 2.56
C TYR A 45 10.09 42.49 3.61
N ASP A 46 8.92 42.97 3.18
CA ASP A 46 7.84 43.34 4.07
C ASP A 46 7.27 42.04 4.72
N LYS A 47 7.29 42.00 6.06
CA LYS A 47 6.77 40.85 6.88
C LYS A 47 7.44 39.49 6.59
N VAL A 48 8.67 39.34 7.08
CA VAL A 48 9.40 38.05 6.98
C VAL A 48 8.80 36.99 7.88
N PRO A 49 8.30 35.85 7.35
CA PRO A 49 7.79 34.76 8.18
C PRO A 49 8.92 34.09 8.96
N LEU A 50 8.65 33.74 10.22
CA LEU A 50 9.61 33.05 11.08
C LEU A 50 10.08 31.70 10.48
N VAL A 51 9.19 31.03 9.77
CA VAL A 51 9.52 29.78 9.04
C VAL A 51 10.60 29.98 7.99
N LEU A 52 10.65 31.15 7.31
CA LEU A 52 11.72 31.45 6.35
C LEU A 52 13.04 31.68 7.06
N ARG A 53 13.05 32.34 8.23
CA ARG A 53 14.25 32.52 9.05
C ARG A 53 14.82 31.19 9.52
N TYR A 54 13.97 30.27 9.97
CA TYR A 54 14.34 28.88 10.28
C TYR A 54 14.98 28.17 9.09
N TYR A 55 14.35 28.28 7.91
CA TYR A 55 14.87 27.68 6.68
C TYR A 55 16.29 28.18 6.39
N CYS A 56 16.53 29.50 6.47
CA CYS A 56 17.85 30.04 6.22
C CYS A 56 18.93 29.56 7.19
N VAL A 57 18.59 29.40 8.47
CA VAL A 57 19.53 28.87 9.49
C VAL A 57 19.83 27.38 9.26
N ILE A 58 18.82 26.56 8.96
CA ILE A 58 18.98 25.14 8.71
C ILE A 58 19.79 24.88 7.44
N GLU A 59 19.53 25.63 6.37
CA GLU A 59 20.18 25.48 5.07
C GLU A 59 21.47 26.34 4.91
N ASP A 60 21.93 26.96 6.00
CA ASP A 60 23.15 27.77 6.06
C ASP A 60 23.17 28.95 5.06
N ILE A 61 22.04 29.61 4.85
CA ILE A 61 21.87 30.71 3.90
C ILE A 61 22.07 32.03 4.63
N SER A 62 23.10 32.82 4.23
CA SER A 62 23.48 34.12 4.83
C SER A 62 23.13 35.32 3.97
N GLU A 63 22.73 35.13 2.73
CA GLU A 63 22.35 36.20 1.81
C GLU A 63 21.18 35.75 0.91
N ILE A 64 20.46 36.74 0.38
CA ILE A 64 19.35 36.43 -0.52
C ILE A 64 19.93 36.01 -1.88
N PRO A 65 19.54 34.79 -2.37
CA PRO A 65 19.99 34.35 -3.68
C PRO A 65 19.59 35.32 -4.79
N LYS A 66 20.46 35.51 -5.77
CA LYS A 66 20.22 36.38 -6.92
C LYS A 66 19.67 35.58 -8.11
N CYS A 67 18.73 36.18 -8.80
CA CYS A 67 18.25 35.70 -10.08
C CYS A 67 19.31 35.87 -11.16
N CYS A 68 19.18 35.16 -12.28
CA CYS A 68 20.01 35.30 -13.46
C CYS A 68 20.08 36.74 -14.03
N CYS A 69 19.13 37.62 -13.69
CA CYS A 69 19.12 39.04 -14.04
C CYS A 69 19.81 39.93 -12.99
N GLY A 70 20.40 39.37 -11.94
CA GLY A 70 21.06 40.09 -10.85
C GLY A 70 20.13 40.55 -9.72
N ASN A 71 18.83 40.56 -9.91
CA ASN A 71 17.87 40.96 -8.87
C ASN A 71 17.69 39.89 -7.80
N PRO A 72 17.41 40.23 -6.53
CA PRO A 72 17.11 39.28 -5.49
C PRO A 72 15.85 38.48 -5.84
N VAL A 73 15.89 37.18 -5.58
CA VAL A 73 14.72 36.32 -5.78
C VAL A 73 13.69 36.47 -4.65
N THR A 74 12.44 36.17 -4.92
CA THR A 74 11.39 36.18 -3.91
C THR A 74 11.20 34.81 -3.30
N PHE A 75 10.69 34.76 -2.08
CA PHE A 75 10.26 33.48 -1.45
C PHE A 75 8.77 33.20 -1.71
N ASN A 76 8.37 31.95 -1.58
CA ASN A 76 6.97 31.56 -1.72
C ASN A 76 6.19 31.95 -0.46
N LYS A 77 5.35 32.99 -0.54
CA LYS A 77 4.56 33.50 0.60
C LYS A 77 3.56 32.46 1.15
N ALA A 78 3.07 31.53 0.31
CA ALA A 78 2.14 30.49 0.74
C ALA A 78 2.87 29.28 1.39
N TYR A 79 4.12 29.06 1.03
CA TYR A 79 4.95 27.95 1.53
C TYR A 79 6.38 28.42 1.86
N PRO A 80 6.57 29.24 2.91
CA PRO A 80 7.88 29.80 3.25
C PRO A 80 8.96 28.77 3.57
N ASN A 81 8.57 27.57 4.00
CA ASN A 81 9.44 26.43 4.26
C ASN A 81 10.08 25.82 3.00
N LYS A 82 9.66 26.24 1.80
CA LYS A 82 10.30 25.87 0.53
C LYS A 82 11.42 26.83 0.13
N GLY A 83 11.69 27.82 0.95
CA GLY A 83 12.74 28.82 0.73
C GLY A 83 12.50 29.72 -0.46
N PHE A 84 13.58 30.03 -1.18
CA PHE A 84 13.58 30.98 -2.27
C PHE A 84 13.22 30.37 -3.62
N GLY A 85 12.59 31.17 -4.48
CA GLY A 85 12.37 30.82 -5.88
C GLY A 85 13.67 30.89 -6.70
N LYS A 86 13.67 30.31 -7.90
CA LYS A 86 14.81 30.41 -8.84
C LYS A 86 14.87 31.76 -9.56
N PHE A 87 13.73 32.46 -9.63
CA PHE A 87 13.58 33.69 -10.41
C PHE A 87 12.94 34.80 -9.60
N CYS A 88 13.32 36.04 -9.84
CA CYS A 88 12.79 37.22 -9.16
C CYS A 88 11.35 37.58 -9.58
N SER A 89 10.90 37.12 -10.75
CA SER A 89 9.57 37.39 -11.29
C SER A 89 9.09 36.30 -12.29
N PRO A 90 7.78 36.20 -12.55
CA PRO A 90 7.27 35.33 -13.61
C PRO A 90 7.76 35.69 -15.02
N SER A 91 8.03 36.97 -15.28
CA SER A 91 8.62 37.43 -16.53
C SER A 91 10.06 36.94 -16.68
N CYS A 92 10.88 37.02 -15.63
CA CYS A 92 12.23 36.50 -15.61
C CYS A 92 12.28 34.97 -15.78
N SER A 93 11.34 34.25 -15.15
CA SER A 93 11.18 32.81 -15.36
C SER A 93 10.85 32.47 -16.82
N ARG A 94 10.05 33.27 -17.48
CA ARG A 94 9.69 33.09 -18.90
C ARG A 94 10.87 33.46 -19.83
N SER A 95 11.62 34.50 -19.52
CA SER A 95 12.78 34.94 -20.30
C SER A 95 13.98 34.00 -20.18
N ASN A 96 14.11 33.30 -19.06
CA ASN A 96 15.22 32.37 -18.77
C ASN A 96 14.91 30.91 -19.20
N LYS A 97 13.89 30.68 -19.97
CA LYS A 97 13.81 29.52 -20.86
C LYS A 97 14.69 29.79 -22.07
N THR A 98 15.92 30.19 -21.85
CA THR A 98 16.94 30.35 -22.88
C THR A 98 17.17 28.97 -23.51
N VAL A 99 16.70 28.83 -24.74
CA VAL A 99 17.24 27.87 -25.68
C VAL A 99 18.77 28.05 -25.63
N ASN A 100 19.50 26.99 -25.29
CA ASN A 100 20.97 26.99 -25.27
C ASN A 100 21.45 27.67 -26.54
N LYS A 101 22.49 28.48 -26.46
CA LYS A 101 23.03 29.24 -27.61
C LYS A 101 23.31 28.32 -28.80
N GLU A 102 23.82 27.14 -28.55
CA GLU A 102 24.06 26.10 -29.57
C GLU A 102 22.76 25.65 -30.26
N ILE A 103 21.67 25.43 -29.51
CA ILE A 103 20.36 25.09 -30.06
C ILE A 103 19.79 26.23 -30.87
N LEU A 104 20.01 27.48 -30.42
CA LEU A 104 19.56 28.65 -31.13
C LEU A 104 20.33 28.83 -32.46
N ASP A 105 21.62 28.55 -32.48
CA ASP A 105 22.45 28.63 -33.69
C ASP A 105 22.08 27.54 -34.70
N LEU A 106 21.78 26.32 -34.25
CA LEU A 106 21.21 25.29 -35.12
C LEU A 106 19.85 25.67 -35.71
N LEU A 107 18.93 26.22 -34.89
CA LEU A 107 17.64 26.69 -35.37
C LEU A 107 17.69 27.86 -36.31
N LYS A 108 18.76 28.70 -36.29
CA LYS A 108 19.02 29.79 -37.23
C LYS A 108 19.52 29.27 -38.57
N ASP A 109 20.14 28.10 -38.58
CA ASP A 109 20.56 27.46 -39.81
C ASP A 109 19.32 26.95 -40.56
N ARG A 110 19.00 27.65 -41.68
CA ARG A 110 17.84 27.34 -42.49
C ARG A 110 17.97 25.99 -43.16
N ASP A 111 19.16 25.65 -43.64
CA ASP A 111 19.36 24.40 -44.41
C ASP A 111 19.34 23.20 -43.50
N TRP A 112 19.92 23.30 -42.32
CA TRP A 112 19.78 22.27 -41.28
C TRP A 112 18.31 22.05 -40.88
N LEU A 113 17.57 23.13 -40.58
CA LEU A 113 16.17 23.00 -40.14
C LEU A 113 15.26 22.52 -41.29
N TYR A 114 15.56 22.89 -42.54
CA TYR A 114 14.89 22.39 -43.71
C TYR A 114 15.14 20.90 -43.92
N ASN A 115 16.37 20.44 -43.79
CA ASN A 115 16.74 19.03 -43.87
C ASN A 115 16.00 18.19 -42.81
N GLU A 116 16.05 18.63 -41.56
CA GLU A 116 15.34 17.95 -40.47
C GLU A 116 13.82 17.84 -40.71
N ARG A 117 13.24 18.96 -41.19
CA ARG A 117 11.78 19.07 -41.35
C ARG A 117 11.24 18.45 -42.63
N ILE A 118 11.90 18.63 -43.77
CA ILE A 118 11.43 18.28 -45.09
C ILE A 118 12.05 16.98 -45.59
N THR A 119 13.38 16.86 -45.54
CA THR A 119 14.12 15.70 -46.06
C THR A 119 13.96 14.51 -45.14
N LEU A 120 14.24 14.70 -43.83
CA LEU A 120 14.11 13.65 -42.81
C LEU A 120 12.69 13.52 -42.26
N LYS A 121 11.77 14.38 -42.72
CA LYS A 121 10.33 14.36 -42.37
C LYS A 121 10.05 14.31 -40.85
N LYS A 122 10.95 14.87 -40.02
CA LYS A 122 10.77 14.91 -38.56
C LYS A 122 9.63 15.85 -38.18
N SER A 123 8.85 15.47 -37.15
CA SER A 123 7.85 16.36 -36.58
C SER A 123 8.54 17.48 -35.78
N LYS A 124 7.88 18.61 -35.64
CA LYS A 124 8.39 19.71 -34.80
C LYS A 124 8.57 19.31 -33.34
N GLU A 125 7.75 18.36 -32.86
CA GLU A 125 7.84 17.77 -31.54
C GLU A 125 9.09 16.89 -31.40
N LEU A 126 9.43 16.12 -32.44
CA LEU A 126 10.63 15.28 -32.49
C LEU A 126 11.89 16.16 -32.54
N ILE A 127 11.92 17.14 -33.42
CA ILE A 127 13.06 18.13 -33.50
C ILE A 127 13.25 18.82 -32.16
N ALA A 128 12.18 19.26 -31.50
CA ALA A 128 12.26 19.91 -30.19
C ALA A 128 12.76 18.93 -29.09
N SER A 129 12.34 17.66 -29.14
CA SER A 129 12.79 16.62 -28.20
C SER A 129 14.27 16.28 -28.38
N GLU A 130 14.75 16.13 -29.60
CA GLU A 130 16.17 15.87 -29.90
C GLU A 130 17.07 17.02 -29.48
N LEU A 131 16.59 18.25 -29.64
CA LEU A 131 17.28 19.46 -29.20
C LEU A 131 17.15 19.73 -27.69
N GLY A 132 16.35 18.96 -26.98
CA GLY A 132 16.10 19.21 -25.54
C GLY A 132 15.39 20.55 -25.25
N CYS A 133 14.58 21.05 -26.18
CA CYS A 133 13.86 22.33 -26.07
C CYS A 133 12.36 22.18 -26.21
N SER A 134 11.59 23.25 -25.98
CA SER A 134 10.15 23.28 -26.29
C SER A 134 9.90 23.48 -27.80
N THR A 135 8.69 23.12 -28.26
CA THR A 135 8.28 23.31 -29.66
C THR A 135 8.16 24.78 -30.08
N VAL A 136 8.15 25.73 -29.15
CA VAL A 136 7.98 27.18 -29.41
C VAL A 136 9.11 27.76 -30.24
N PRO A 137 10.41 27.61 -29.88
CA PRO A 137 11.50 28.10 -30.70
C PRO A 137 11.55 27.42 -32.07
N VAL A 138 11.30 26.12 -32.16
CA VAL A 138 11.26 25.41 -33.44
C VAL A 138 10.18 26.00 -34.37
N ASN A 139 8.95 26.18 -33.85
CA ASN A 139 7.86 26.83 -34.62
C ASN A 139 8.21 28.26 -35.07
N LYS A 140 8.89 29.05 -34.20
CA LYS A 140 9.30 30.38 -34.52
C LYS A 140 10.26 30.41 -35.73
N TRP A 141 11.29 29.56 -35.71
CA TRP A 141 12.30 29.52 -36.77
C TRP A 141 11.77 28.87 -38.04
N LEU A 142 10.89 27.87 -38.01
CA LEU A 142 10.19 27.36 -39.18
C LEU A 142 9.40 28.46 -39.91
N LYS A 143 8.73 29.36 -39.15
CA LYS A 143 8.03 30.52 -39.73
C LYS A 143 9.03 31.57 -40.29
N ILE A 144 10.10 31.89 -39.59
CA ILE A 144 11.11 32.88 -40.04
C ILE A 144 11.76 32.41 -41.34
N HIS A 145 12.13 31.13 -41.42
CA HIS A 145 12.74 30.55 -42.63
C HIS A 145 11.73 30.19 -43.73
N LYS A 146 10.43 30.47 -43.52
CA LYS A 146 9.37 30.16 -44.45
C LYS A 146 9.37 28.70 -44.91
N ILE A 147 9.77 27.77 -43.99
CA ILE A 147 9.72 26.33 -44.25
C ILE A 147 8.27 25.91 -44.24
N PRO A 148 7.75 25.28 -45.33
CA PRO A 148 6.33 24.95 -45.44
C PRO A 148 5.90 23.95 -44.39
N ALA A 149 4.67 24.10 -43.94
CA ALA A 149 4.02 23.05 -43.10
C ALA A 149 3.93 21.77 -43.93
N VAL A 150 4.66 20.74 -43.56
CA VAL A 150 4.52 19.41 -44.18
C VAL A 150 3.15 18.91 -43.79
N LYS A 151 2.24 18.79 -44.76
CA LYS A 151 1.10 17.91 -44.61
C LYS A 151 1.66 16.50 -44.59
N TYR A 152 1.75 15.91 -43.42
CA TYR A 152 2.04 14.49 -43.32
C TYR A 152 0.90 13.78 -44.06
N ASN A 153 1.15 13.29 -45.29
CA ASN A 153 0.29 12.31 -45.89
C ASN A 153 0.29 11.11 -44.96
N GLU A 154 -0.85 10.82 -44.36
CA GLU A 154 -1.08 9.79 -43.36
C GLU A 154 -0.77 8.36 -43.88
N SER A 155 -0.18 8.20 -45.06
CA SER A 155 -0.15 6.94 -45.77
C SER A 155 1.01 6.01 -45.49
N ASN A 156 2.14 6.44 -44.86
CA ASN A 156 3.37 5.62 -44.89
C ASN A 156 4.24 5.60 -43.62
N SER A 157 3.72 5.88 -42.44
CA SER A 157 4.48 5.55 -41.23
C SER A 157 4.06 4.16 -40.71
N GLU A 158 5.01 3.31 -40.37
CA GLU A 158 4.78 1.99 -39.82
C GLU A 158 3.84 2.06 -38.59
N SER A 159 3.95 3.11 -37.78
CA SER A 159 3.06 3.41 -36.67
C SER A 159 1.58 3.57 -37.08
N LEU A 160 1.31 4.09 -38.26
CA LEU A 160 -0.05 4.28 -38.80
C LEU A 160 -0.65 2.98 -39.28
N LEU A 161 0.15 2.00 -39.69
CA LEU A 161 -0.33 0.65 -40.03
C LEU A 161 -0.89 -0.01 -38.76
N TYR A 162 -0.17 0.04 -37.66
CA TYR A 162 -0.63 -0.49 -36.37
C TYR A 162 -1.84 0.26 -35.82
N LEU A 163 -1.90 1.59 -35.97
CA LEU A 163 -3.06 2.39 -35.56
C LEU A 163 -4.33 2.09 -36.38
N ARG A 164 -4.19 1.62 -37.61
CA ARG A 164 -5.34 1.24 -38.50
C ARG A 164 -5.70 -0.23 -38.34
N ASP A 165 -4.86 -1.04 -37.76
CA ASP A 165 -5.11 -2.45 -37.53
C ASP A 165 -6.01 -2.62 -36.29
N TYR A 166 -7.27 -2.99 -36.52
CA TYR A 166 -8.24 -3.27 -35.44
C TYR A 166 -7.72 -4.37 -34.50
N SER A 167 -7.17 -5.46 -35.05
CA SER A 167 -6.74 -6.61 -34.28
C SER A 167 -5.61 -6.22 -33.34
N TRP A 168 -4.58 -5.53 -33.86
CA TRP A 168 -3.45 -5.08 -33.06
C TRP A 168 -3.88 -4.05 -32.01
N MET A 169 -4.69 -3.06 -32.38
CA MET A 169 -5.18 -2.04 -31.44
C MET A 169 -6.07 -2.65 -30.35
N TYR A 170 -6.93 -3.61 -30.73
CA TYR A 170 -7.78 -4.33 -29.79
C TYR A 170 -6.94 -5.16 -28.83
N ASP A 171 -5.92 -5.89 -29.32
CA ASP A 171 -5.01 -6.66 -28.48
C ASP A 171 -4.23 -5.78 -27.51
N GLN A 172 -3.68 -4.66 -27.97
CA GLN A 172 -2.92 -3.77 -27.08
C GLN A 172 -3.83 -3.12 -26.02
N TYR A 173 -4.99 -2.62 -26.45
CA TYR A 173 -5.85 -1.82 -25.57
C TYR A 173 -6.82 -2.66 -24.74
N VAL A 174 -7.48 -3.66 -25.35
CA VAL A 174 -8.53 -4.45 -24.68
C VAL A 174 -7.97 -5.70 -24.03
N VAL A 175 -7.18 -6.50 -24.76
CA VAL A 175 -6.64 -7.78 -24.25
C VAL A 175 -5.47 -7.52 -23.29
N ASN A 176 -4.44 -6.79 -23.74
CA ASN A 176 -3.27 -6.48 -22.94
C ASN A 176 -3.48 -5.28 -22.01
N ARG A 177 -4.62 -4.57 -22.14
CA ARG A 177 -5.06 -3.45 -21.30
C ARG A 177 -4.01 -2.34 -21.14
N LYS A 178 -3.22 -2.08 -22.19
CA LYS A 178 -2.24 -0.99 -22.15
C LYS A 178 -2.95 0.36 -22.19
N PRO A 179 -2.54 1.32 -21.33
CA PRO A 179 -3.08 2.67 -21.39
C PRO A 179 -2.71 3.37 -22.71
N LEU A 180 -3.54 4.31 -23.14
CA LEU A 180 -3.30 5.04 -24.41
C LEU A 180 -1.93 5.72 -24.45
N GLU A 181 -1.41 6.17 -23.30
CA GLU A 181 -0.08 6.75 -23.16
C GLU A 181 1.03 5.76 -23.50
N GLU A 182 0.90 4.51 -23.08
CA GLU A 182 1.88 3.45 -23.33
C GLU A 182 1.84 3.04 -24.81
N ILE A 183 0.63 2.89 -25.40
CA ILE A 183 0.47 2.62 -26.82
C ILE A 183 1.05 3.77 -27.65
N ALA A 184 0.78 5.01 -27.25
CA ALA A 184 1.32 6.21 -27.89
C ALA A 184 2.86 6.23 -27.86
N LYS A 185 3.46 5.83 -26.73
CA LYS A 185 4.90 5.71 -26.56
C LYS A 185 5.52 4.62 -27.42
N ILE A 186 4.87 3.44 -27.49
CA ILE A 186 5.31 2.32 -28.35
C ILE A 186 5.31 2.74 -29.83
N LEU A 187 4.30 3.49 -30.26
CA LEU A 187 4.13 3.91 -31.64
C LEU A 187 4.82 5.23 -31.97
N GLY A 188 5.43 5.92 -30.98
CA GLY A 188 6.04 7.23 -31.18
C GLY A 188 5.06 8.33 -31.61
N VAL A 189 3.79 8.26 -31.19
CA VAL A 189 2.71 9.20 -31.57
C VAL A 189 2.13 9.91 -30.35
N ALA A 190 1.34 10.96 -30.57
CA ALA A 190 0.63 11.61 -29.48
C ALA A 190 -0.54 10.73 -28.98
N LYS A 191 -0.82 10.76 -27.66
CA LYS A 191 -1.98 10.08 -27.06
C LYS A 191 -3.30 10.40 -27.76
N SER A 192 -3.50 11.69 -28.15
CA SER A 192 -4.68 12.14 -28.89
C SER A 192 -4.83 11.43 -30.23
N THR A 193 -3.72 11.08 -30.89
CA THR A 193 -3.71 10.33 -32.13
C THR A 193 -4.20 8.89 -31.90
N VAL A 194 -3.73 8.22 -30.85
CA VAL A 194 -4.22 6.88 -30.49
C VAL A 194 -5.72 6.92 -30.21
N GLY A 195 -6.19 7.90 -29.41
CA GLY A 195 -7.63 8.08 -29.13
C GLY A 195 -8.48 8.34 -30.36
N LEU A 196 -7.96 9.09 -31.35
CA LEU A 196 -8.63 9.32 -32.61
C LEU A 196 -8.83 8.01 -33.42
N TYR A 197 -7.79 7.16 -33.46
CA TYR A 197 -7.89 5.87 -34.18
C TYR A 197 -8.73 4.85 -33.41
N MET A 198 -8.73 4.84 -32.10
CA MET A 198 -9.67 4.06 -31.28
C MET A 198 -11.12 4.36 -31.68
N ASN A 199 -11.47 5.65 -31.79
CA ASN A 199 -12.80 6.07 -32.22
C ASN A 199 -13.10 5.66 -33.68
N LYS A 200 -12.12 5.83 -34.59
CA LYS A 200 -12.28 5.40 -36.02
C LYS A 200 -12.48 3.90 -36.16
N LEU A 201 -11.86 3.10 -35.29
CA LEU A 201 -11.98 1.65 -35.29
C LEU A 201 -13.19 1.15 -34.48
N ASN A 202 -14.01 2.05 -33.93
CA ASN A 202 -15.14 1.71 -33.05
C ASN A 202 -14.73 0.80 -31.86
N ILE A 203 -13.50 0.90 -31.42
CA ILE A 203 -13.06 0.24 -30.19
C ILE A 203 -13.59 1.11 -29.05
N ALA A 204 -14.61 0.59 -28.34
CA ALA A 204 -15.23 1.33 -27.26
C ALA A 204 -14.17 1.75 -26.22
N PRO A 205 -14.16 3.02 -25.79
CA PRO A 205 -13.34 3.38 -24.65
C PRO A 205 -13.74 2.45 -23.51
N ASN A 206 -12.76 1.82 -22.89
CA ASN A 206 -13.01 1.07 -21.66
C ASN A 206 -13.86 1.95 -20.75
N ASP A 207 -14.99 1.42 -20.24
CA ASP A 207 -15.97 2.13 -19.44
C ASP A 207 -15.25 3.08 -18.46
N PRO A 208 -15.65 4.38 -18.34
CA PRO A 208 -15.07 5.32 -17.38
C PRO A 208 -15.15 4.86 -15.93
N ASN A 209 -16.05 3.93 -15.60
CA ASN A 209 -16.12 3.19 -14.35
C ASN A 209 -15.35 1.87 -14.42
N SER A 210 -14.91 1.44 -15.62
CA SER A 210 -14.01 0.33 -15.78
C SER A 210 -12.59 0.78 -15.43
N TYR A 211 -11.90 -0.10 -14.82
CA TYR A 211 -10.53 -0.26 -14.37
C TYR A 211 -9.45 0.79 -14.78
N ASP A 212 -9.56 1.50 -15.92
CA ASP A 212 -8.47 2.29 -16.50
C ASP A 212 -8.33 3.75 -16.01
N ARG A 213 -9.33 4.33 -15.35
CA ARG A 213 -9.19 5.69 -14.79
C ARG A 213 -8.51 5.71 -13.41
N LYS A 214 -8.36 4.56 -12.79
CA LYS A 214 -7.59 4.33 -11.58
C LYS A 214 -6.83 3.02 -11.75
N ILE A 215 -5.76 3.03 -12.52
CA ILE A 215 -4.61 2.26 -12.08
C ILE A 215 -4.21 2.92 -10.77
N GLN A 216 -4.97 2.69 -9.74
CA GLN A 216 -4.51 2.78 -8.38
C GLN A 216 -3.30 1.86 -8.41
N LYS A 217 -2.14 2.46 -8.28
CA LYS A 217 -0.85 1.82 -8.28
C LYS A 217 -0.97 0.57 -7.43
N VAL A 218 -1.09 -0.59 -8.09
CA VAL A 218 -1.22 -1.87 -7.37
C VAL A 218 -0.07 -1.91 -6.41
N THR A 219 -0.35 -2.06 -5.12
CA THR A 219 0.69 -1.91 -4.12
C THR A 219 1.72 -3.04 -4.28
N LYS A 220 2.98 -2.73 -4.00
CA LYS A 220 4.09 -3.70 -4.12
C LYS A 220 3.78 -5.06 -3.46
N PRO A 221 3.19 -5.14 -2.24
CA PRO A 221 2.84 -6.43 -1.65
C PRO A 221 1.77 -7.21 -2.42
N VAL A 222 0.80 -6.54 -3.03
CA VAL A 222 -0.22 -7.21 -3.85
C VAL A 222 0.40 -7.78 -5.13
N LEU A 223 1.34 -7.06 -5.75
CA LEU A 223 2.12 -7.57 -6.87
C LEU A 223 2.96 -8.78 -6.46
N GLU A 224 3.62 -8.73 -5.31
CA GLU A 224 4.39 -9.85 -4.77
C GLU A 224 3.51 -11.11 -4.57
N ILE A 225 2.30 -10.95 -4.02
CA ILE A 225 1.34 -12.04 -3.86
C ILE A 225 0.89 -12.57 -5.24
N LYS A 226 0.57 -11.68 -6.19
CA LYS A 226 0.19 -12.05 -7.56
C LYS A 226 1.30 -12.86 -8.24
N ASP A 227 2.53 -12.35 -8.20
CA ASP A 227 3.69 -13.00 -8.85
C ASP A 227 4.00 -14.35 -8.20
N PHE A 228 3.86 -14.45 -6.87
CA PHE A 228 3.93 -15.71 -6.16
C PHE A 228 2.86 -16.71 -6.64
N ILE A 229 1.59 -16.29 -6.75
CA ILE A 229 0.52 -17.16 -7.24
C ILE A 229 0.79 -17.54 -8.71
N ARG A 230 1.25 -16.60 -9.52
CA ARG A 230 1.57 -16.83 -10.93
C ARG A 230 2.71 -17.85 -11.13
N SER A 231 3.58 -18.03 -10.16
CA SER A 231 4.67 -19.02 -10.23
C SER A 231 4.21 -20.48 -10.26
N PHE A 232 2.95 -20.77 -9.90
CA PHE A 232 2.39 -22.13 -9.88
C PHE A 232 0.95 -22.23 -10.47
N TYR A 233 0.31 -21.09 -10.77
CA TYR A 233 -1.06 -21.04 -11.30
C TYR A 233 -1.11 -20.22 -12.58
N SER A 234 -1.58 -20.83 -13.66
CA SER A 234 -1.67 -20.20 -15.00
C SER A 234 -3.04 -19.61 -15.32
N GLY A 235 -4.08 -19.90 -14.52
CA GLY A 235 -5.44 -19.44 -14.74
C GLY A 235 -5.63 -17.93 -14.49
N GLU A 236 -6.87 -17.47 -14.48
CA GLU A 236 -7.19 -16.05 -14.40
C GLU A 236 -6.93 -15.46 -13.01
N ILE A 237 -6.16 -14.37 -12.95
CA ILE A 237 -5.95 -13.55 -11.75
C ILE A 237 -6.39 -12.12 -12.08
N ARG A 238 -7.43 -11.64 -11.42
CA ARG A 238 -7.94 -10.27 -11.53
C ARG A 238 -7.41 -9.41 -10.39
N LEU A 239 -6.91 -8.21 -10.72
CA LEU A 239 -6.41 -7.25 -9.74
C LEU A 239 -7.39 -6.09 -9.56
N ASN A 240 -7.45 -5.52 -8.34
CA ASN A 240 -8.24 -4.34 -7.99
C ASN A 240 -9.69 -4.41 -8.52
N VAL A 241 -10.31 -5.57 -8.36
CA VAL A 241 -11.65 -5.85 -8.93
C VAL A 241 -12.73 -5.14 -8.15
N ARG A 242 -13.56 -4.38 -8.87
CA ARG A 242 -14.79 -3.76 -8.36
C ARG A 242 -16.01 -4.44 -9.00
N ASN A 243 -17.19 -4.08 -8.54
CA ASN A 243 -18.48 -4.60 -9.06
C ASN A 243 -18.79 -6.07 -8.71
N ILE A 244 -17.91 -6.80 -8.00
CA ILE A 244 -18.24 -8.11 -7.45
C ILE A 244 -19.03 -7.94 -6.14
N ILE A 245 -18.55 -7.09 -5.25
CA ILE A 245 -19.16 -6.82 -3.94
C ILE A 245 -19.61 -5.36 -3.83
N GLY A 246 -20.44 -4.91 -4.77
CA GLY A 246 -20.87 -3.54 -4.89
C GLY A 246 -19.72 -2.61 -5.31
N SER A 247 -19.62 -1.44 -4.68
CA SER A 247 -18.55 -0.46 -4.96
C SER A 247 -17.20 -0.78 -4.29
N LEU A 248 -17.14 -1.84 -3.47
CA LEU A 248 -15.94 -2.19 -2.74
C LEU A 248 -14.96 -3.00 -3.61
N GLU A 249 -13.67 -2.77 -3.39
CA GLU A 249 -12.59 -3.36 -4.18
C GLU A 249 -12.01 -4.61 -3.52
N LEU A 250 -11.74 -5.63 -4.34
CA LEU A 250 -10.91 -6.80 -4.01
C LEU A 250 -9.55 -6.61 -4.67
N ASP A 251 -8.46 -6.68 -3.92
CA ASP A 251 -7.12 -6.43 -4.46
C ASP A 251 -6.69 -7.53 -5.43
N LEU A 252 -7.08 -8.78 -5.13
CA LEU A 252 -6.77 -9.94 -5.95
C LEU A 252 -7.96 -10.91 -5.91
N TYR A 253 -8.41 -11.38 -7.08
CA TYR A 253 -9.50 -12.34 -7.19
C TYR A 253 -9.15 -13.43 -8.21
N LEU A 254 -9.37 -14.68 -7.82
CA LEU A 254 -9.20 -15.88 -8.62
C LEU A 254 -10.60 -16.51 -8.86
N PRO A 255 -11.20 -16.26 -10.03
CA PRO A 255 -12.59 -16.70 -10.31
C PRO A 255 -12.79 -18.20 -10.21
N GLU A 256 -11.86 -19.01 -10.74
CA GLU A 256 -11.94 -20.47 -10.76
C GLU A 256 -12.02 -21.08 -9.35
N TYR A 257 -11.47 -20.40 -8.34
CA TYR A 257 -11.47 -20.85 -6.95
C TYR A 257 -12.53 -20.16 -6.07
N ASN A 258 -13.25 -19.18 -6.62
CA ASN A 258 -14.06 -18.26 -5.81
C ASN A 258 -13.27 -17.75 -4.58
N PHE A 259 -12.02 -17.38 -4.83
CA PHE A 259 -11.06 -16.99 -3.79
C PHE A 259 -10.55 -15.57 -4.02
N ALA A 260 -10.60 -14.76 -2.99
CA ALA A 260 -10.12 -13.39 -3.05
C ALA A 260 -9.16 -13.07 -1.90
N ILE A 261 -8.24 -12.14 -2.17
CA ILE A 261 -7.33 -11.60 -1.16
C ILE A 261 -7.52 -10.09 -1.09
N LYS A 262 -7.62 -9.57 0.12
CA LYS A 262 -7.53 -8.15 0.45
C LYS A 262 -6.27 -7.91 1.28
N PHE A 263 -5.34 -7.13 0.75
CA PHE A 263 -4.15 -6.71 1.48
C PHE A 263 -4.44 -5.41 2.23
N ASN A 264 -4.29 -5.44 3.54
CA ASN A 264 -4.62 -4.33 4.41
C ASN A 264 -3.33 -3.69 4.93
N GLY A 265 -2.92 -2.56 4.35
CA GLY A 265 -1.87 -1.73 4.93
C GLY A 265 -2.32 -1.19 6.29
N VAL A 266 -1.57 -1.43 7.34
CA VAL A 266 -1.97 -1.10 8.72
C VAL A 266 -2.38 0.37 8.85
N TYR A 267 -1.57 1.31 8.33
CA TYR A 267 -1.87 2.74 8.45
C TYR A 267 -3.14 3.20 7.75
N SER A 268 -3.44 2.65 6.57
CA SER A 268 -4.63 3.00 5.80
C SER A 268 -5.92 2.40 6.35
N HIS A 269 -5.81 1.48 7.31
CA HIS A 269 -6.92 0.78 7.93
C HIS A 269 -7.10 1.07 9.42
N LEU A 270 -6.36 2.04 9.98
CA LEU A 270 -6.56 2.51 11.34
C LEU A 270 -7.96 3.12 11.50
N TYR A 271 -8.58 2.84 12.64
CA TYR A 271 -9.82 3.48 13.03
C TYR A 271 -9.54 4.91 13.52
N ARG A 272 -10.13 5.88 12.84
CA ARG A 272 -9.97 7.31 13.11
C ARG A 272 -11.35 7.95 13.17
N PRO A 273 -11.99 8.00 14.36
CA PRO A 273 -13.35 8.52 14.52
C PRO A 273 -13.46 10.00 14.20
N GLU A 274 -12.38 10.77 14.40
CA GLU A 274 -12.27 12.21 14.14
C GLU A 274 -12.11 12.58 12.65
N GLU A 275 -11.92 11.61 11.76
CA GLU A 275 -11.73 11.90 10.34
C GLU A 275 -13.03 12.36 9.71
N THR A 276 -13.05 13.61 9.20
CA THR A 276 -14.22 14.24 8.59
C THR A 276 -14.54 13.72 7.20
N ASN A 277 -13.53 13.14 6.51
CA ASN A 277 -13.73 12.55 5.19
C ASN A 277 -14.40 11.17 5.32
N PHE A 278 -15.71 11.12 5.12
CA PHE A 278 -16.52 9.90 5.24
C PHE A 278 -16.04 8.75 4.36
N SER A 279 -15.52 9.03 3.16
CA SER A 279 -15.02 7.99 2.24
C SER A 279 -13.68 7.39 2.68
N ALA A 280 -12.88 8.11 3.46
CA ALA A 280 -11.62 7.65 4.02
C ALA A 280 -11.79 6.94 5.37
N ARG A 281 -12.89 7.23 6.08
CA ARG A 281 -13.17 6.67 7.41
C ARG A 281 -13.44 5.17 7.36
N LYS A 282 -12.59 4.38 8.03
CA LYS A 282 -12.80 2.94 8.22
C LYS A 282 -13.49 2.72 9.55
N ASP A 283 -14.77 2.33 9.51
CA ASP A 283 -15.50 1.99 10.72
C ASP A 283 -15.05 0.62 11.28
N HIS A 284 -15.55 0.30 12.47
CA HIS A 284 -15.24 -0.96 13.15
C HIS A 284 -15.77 -2.22 12.43
N THR A 285 -16.62 -2.07 11.41
CA THR A 285 -17.18 -3.19 10.62
C THR A 285 -16.60 -3.30 9.22
N TYR A 286 -15.71 -2.40 8.81
CA TYR A 286 -15.22 -2.30 7.44
C TYR A 286 -14.73 -3.63 6.86
N HIS A 287 -13.85 -4.34 7.57
CA HIS A 287 -13.34 -5.64 7.11
C HIS A 287 -14.42 -6.72 7.14
N LEU A 288 -15.24 -6.74 8.19
CA LEU A 288 -16.36 -7.67 8.32
C LEU A 288 -17.40 -7.48 7.20
N THR A 289 -17.72 -6.24 6.83
CA THR A 289 -18.66 -5.95 5.74
C THR A 289 -18.19 -6.54 4.42
N LYS A 290 -16.92 -6.37 4.08
CA LYS A 290 -16.34 -7.01 2.88
C LYS A 290 -16.41 -8.54 2.94
N THR A 291 -16.08 -9.12 4.10
CA THR A 291 -16.15 -10.57 4.31
C THR A 291 -17.56 -11.09 4.09
N LYS A 292 -18.60 -10.43 4.66
CA LYS A 292 -20.00 -10.81 4.50
C LYS A 292 -20.45 -10.76 3.04
N LEU A 293 -20.17 -9.66 2.35
CA LEU A 293 -20.54 -9.49 0.94
C LEU A 293 -19.88 -10.55 0.02
N CYS A 294 -18.67 -10.99 0.36
CA CYS A 294 -18.01 -12.10 -0.33
C CYS A 294 -18.66 -13.44 0.02
N GLU A 295 -18.93 -13.70 1.33
CA GLU A 295 -19.60 -14.92 1.78
C GLU A 295 -20.97 -15.11 1.10
N GLU A 296 -21.77 -14.03 0.95
CA GLU A 296 -23.07 -14.03 0.26
C GLU A 296 -22.96 -14.43 -1.22
N LYS A 297 -21.82 -14.22 -1.83
CA LYS A 297 -21.52 -14.61 -3.23
C LYS A 297 -20.74 -15.93 -3.35
N GLY A 298 -20.56 -16.65 -2.26
CA GLY A 298 -19.78 -17.89 -2.23
C GLY A 298 -18.27 -17.68 -2.42
N ILE A 299 -17.78 -16.45 -2.24
CA ILE A 299 -16.36 -16.11 -2.39
C ILE A 299 -15.69 -16.17 -1.01
N GLN A 300 -14.62 -16.93 -0.89
CA GLN A 300 -13.76 -16.87 0.29
C GLN A 300 -12.83 -15.67 0.20
N LEU A 301 -13.05 -14.66 1.03
CA LEU A 301 -12.14 -13.52 1.16
C LEU A 301 -11.12 -13.77 2.28
N VAL A 302 -9.85 -13.56 1.97
CA VAL A 302 -8.75 -13.60 2.94
C VAL A 302 -8.18 -12.20 3.13
N HIS A 303 -8.17 -11.73 4.37
CA HIS A 303 -7.55 -10.47 4.76
C HIS A 303 -6.12 -10.71 5.23
N ILE A 304 -5.15 -10.14 4.52
CA ILE A 304 -3.74 -10.16 4.88
C ILE A 304 -3.35 -8.76 5.35
N PHE A 305 -2.99 -8.62 6.61
CA PHE A 305 -2.48 -7.36 7.15
C PHE A 305 -0.98 -7.24 6.92
N SER A 306 -0.48 -6.05 6.57
CA SER A 306 0.94 -5.79 6.30
C SER A 306 1.84 -6.24 7.45
N SER A 307 1.43 -6.02 8.70
CA SER A 307 2.11 -6.53 9.89
C SER A 307 2.33 -8.06 9.85
N SER A 308 1.28 -8.81 9.53
CA SER A 308 1.34 -10.27 9.46
C SER A 308 2.12 -10.76 8.24
N TRP A 309 1.97 -10.09 7.08
CA TRP A 309 2.73 -10.42 5.88
C TRP A 309 4.22 -10.26 6.09
N ASN A 310 4.65 -9.14 6.68
CA ASN A 310 6.06 -8.85 6.88
C ASN A 310 6.76 -9.86 7.82
N ILE A 311 6.04 -10.36 8.84
CA ILE A 311 6.61 -11.27 9.84
C ILE A 311 6.44 -12.74 9.45
N LYS A 312 5.31 -13.12 8.79
CA LYS A 312 4.91 -14.52 8.55
C LYS A 312 4.67 -14.82 7.07
N LYS A 313 5.43 -14.19 6.19
CA LYS A 313 5.30 -14.28 4.73
C LYS A 313 5.25 -15.72 4.24
N GLU A 314 6.18 -16.57 4.66
CA GLU A 314 6.26 -17.97 4.20
C GLU A 314 5.08 -18.82 4.70
N ILE A 315 4.51 -18.50 5.86
CA ILE A 315 3.28 -19.17 6.33
C ILE A 315 2.09 -18.75 5.45
N TRP A 316 2.00 -17.46 5.09
CA TRP A 316 0.97 -16.97 4.17
C TRP A 316 1.09 -17.59 2.78
N LYS A 317 2.30 -17.72 2.25
CA LYS A 317 2.53 -18.38 0.96
C LYS A 317 2.09 -19.85 0.99
N SER A 318 2.48 -20.58 2.04
CA SER A 318 2.03 -21.96 2.25
C SER A 318 0.51 -22.07 2.39
N PHE A 319 -0.12 -21.15 3.12
CA PHE A 319 -1.57 -21.08 3.25
C PHE A 319 -2.27 -20.87 1.89
N ILE A 320 -1.78 -19.93 1.07
CA ILE A 320 -2.32 -19.65 -0.26
C ILE A 320 -2.19 -20.89 -1.17
N LYS A 321 -1.00 -21.52 -1.23
CA LYS A 321 -0.80 -22.78 -1.97
C LYS A 321 -1.79 -23.86 -1.55
N ASN A 322 -1.99 -24.04 -0.24
CA ASN A 322 -2.92 -25.03 0.28
C ASN A 322 -4.36 -24.73 -0.13
N LYS A 323 -4.80 -23.48 -0.06
CA LYS A 323 -6.14 -23.05 -0.48
C LYS A 323 -6.41 -23.27 -1.96
N LEU A 324 -5.40 -23.10 -2.80
CA LEU A 324 -5.49 -23.30 -4.24
C LEU A 324 -5.17 -24.74 -4.69
N GLY A 325 -4.84 -25.64 -3.75
CA GLY A 325 -4.58 -27.05 -4.05
C GLY A 325 -3.16 -27.36 -4.58
N TYR A 326 -2.24 -26.39 -4.55
CA TYR A 326 -0.86 -26.52 -5.04
C TYR A 326 0.17 -26.82 -3.94
N THR A 327 -0.25 -27.56 -2.90
CA THR A 327 0.66 -27.94 -1.81
C THR A 327 1.72 -28.90 -2.29
N GLU A 328 2.98 -28.68 -1.93
CA GLU A 328 4.12 -29.47 -2.42
C GLU A 328 4.08 -30.92 -1.93
N TYR A 329 3.73 -31.12 -0.66
CA TYR A 329 3.73 -32.45 -0.04
C TYR A 329 2.32 -32.81 0.41
N ARG A 330 1.81 -33.93 -0.07
CA ARG A 330 0.52 -34.49 0.34
C ARG A 330 0.74 -35.80 1.08
N LEU A 331 0.36 -35.82 2.35
CA LEU A 331 0.42 -37.02 3.20
C LEU A 331 -0.96 -37.41 3.67
N TYR A 332 -1.18 -38.69 3.92
CA TYR A 332 -2.40 -39.16 4.54
C TYR A 332 -2.16 -39.40 6.04
N ALA A 333 -3.06 -38.92 6.88
CA ALA A 333 -2.92 -39.06 8.33
C ALA A 333 -2.80 -40.56 8.76
N ARG A 334 -3.36 -41.51 7.99
CA ARG A 334 -3.25 -42.94 8.26
C ARG A 334 -1.78 -43.44 8.28
N SER A 335 -0.88 -42.80 7.55
CA SER A 335 0.56 -43.13 7.53
C SER A 335 1.37 -42.40 8.63
N CYS A 336 0.71 -41.66 9.51
CA CYS A 336 1.34 -40.93 10.59
C CYS A 336 0.99 -41.53 11.95
N ASN A 337 1.93 -41.50 12.90
CA ASN A 337 1.71 -41.92 14.28
C ASN A 337 1.30 -40.68 15.14
N ILE A 338 0.38 -40.91 16.10
CA ILE A 338 0.02 -39.88 17.07
C ILE A 338 0.96 -39.98 18.26
N ARG A 339 1.50 -38.82 18.68
CA ARG A 339 2.32 -38.71 19.89
C ARG A 339 1.96 -37.42 20.63
N GLU A 340 2.20 -37.40 21.94
CA GLU A 340 2.21 -36.13 22.69
C GLU A 340 3.48 -35.35 22.33
N VAL A 341 3.33 -34.03 22.13
CA VAL A 341 4.40 -33.14 21.71
C VAL A 341 4.95 -32.40 22.93
N SER A 342 6.27 -32.27 23.04
CA SER A 342 6.89 -31.49 24.11
C SER A 342 6.52 -29.99 23.99
N VAL A 343 6.62 -29.25 25.09
CA VAL A 343 6.34 -27.80 25.09
C VAL A 343 7.27 -27.04 24.17
N HIS A 344 8.54 -27.44 24.12
CA HIS A 344 9.55 -26.82 23.27
C HIS A 344 9.22 -27.04 21.80
N GLU A 345 9.05 -28.29 21.38
CA GLU A 345 8.75 -28.67 19.98
C GLU A 345 7.43 -28.06 19.50
N LYS A 346 6.36 -28.11 20.35
CA LYS A 346 5.10 -27.43 20.06
C LYS A 346 5.31 -25.92 19.81
N THR A 347 6.12 -25.26 20.62
CA THR A 347 6.31 -23.82 20.52
C THR A 347 7.04 -23.46 19.22
N SER A 348 8.15 -24.16 18.91
CA SER A 348 8.87 -23.99 17.65
C SER A 348 7.96 -24.27 16.44
N PHE A 349 7.25 -25.41 16.46
CA PHE A 349 6.35 -25.78 15.37
C PHE A 349 5.26 -24.74 15.10
N LEU A 350 4.62 -24.21 16.17
CA LEU A 350 3.58 -23.18 16.01
C LEU A 350 4.12 -21.84 15.53
N GLU A 351 5.29 -21.41 15.97
CA GLU A 351 5.90 -20.16 15.48
C GLU A 351 6.27 -20.26 14.00
N GLU A 352 6.71 -21.42 13.55
CA GLU A 352 7.12 -21.66 12.16
C GLU A 352 5.96 -21.93 11.21
N ASN A 353 4.82 -22.45 11.70
CA ASN A 353 3.77 -23.02 10.84
C ASN A 353 2.37 -22.42 11.06
N HIS A 354 2.13 -21.67 12.16
CA HIS A 354 0.81 -21.12 12.48
C HIS A 354 0.79 -19.60 12.45
N LEU A 355 -0.23 -18.99 11.81
CA LEU A 355 -0.37 -17.54 11.69
C LEU A 355 -0.43 -16.82 13.05
N GLN A 356 -1.10 -17.42 14.04
CA GLN A 356 -1.20 -16.85 15.38
C GLN A 356 -0.06 -17.28 16.32
N GLY A 357 0.85 -18.15 15.88
CA GLY A 357 2.00 -18.62 16.65
C GLY A 357 1.66 -19.42 17.90
N LYS A 358 2.60 -19.39 18.87
CA LYS A 358 2.54 -20.17 20.13
C LYS A 358 1.28 -19.95 20.96
N ASP A 359 0.96 -20.94 21.78
CA ASP A 359 -0.17 -20.94 22.70
C ASP A 359 0.18 -21.44 24.12
N LYS A 360 -0.80 -21.38 25.03
CA LYS A 360 -0.72 -21.90 26.41
C LYS A 360 -1.58 -23.16 26.57
N SER A 361 -1.46 -24.10 25.64
CA SER A 361 -2.21 -25.36 25.69
C SER A 361 -1.71 -26.30 26.78
N LYS A 362 -2.63 -27.13 27.31
CA LYS A 362 -2.33 -28.22 28.25
C LYS A 362 -2.02 -29.51 27.49
N ILE A 363 -2.84 -29.86 26.47
CA ILE A 363 -2.71 -31.07 25.69
C ILE A 363 -2.20 -30.69 24.29
N LYS A 364 -1.23 -31.43 23.79
CA LYS A 364 -0.49 -31.18 22.57
C LYS A 364 -0.33 -32.49 21.80
N LEU A 365 -1.15 -32.70 20.79
CA LEU A 365 -1.17 -33.93 19.98
C LEU A 365 -0.56 -33.67 18.61
N GLY A 366 0.47 -34.41 18.25
CA GLY A 366 1.15 -34.33 16.96
C GLY A 366 0.96 -35.56 16.11
N LEU A 367 0.93 -35.37 14.79
CA LEU A 367 1.13 -36.45 13.82
C LEU A 367 2.59 -36.44 13.38
N TYR A 368 3.22 -37.60 13.52
CA TYR A 368 4.60 -37.82 13.10
C TYR A 368 4.65 -38.75 11.90
N HIS A 369 5.37 -38.34 10.88
CA HIS A 369 5.71 -39.15 9.72
C HIS A 369 7.23 -39.31 9.65
N LYS A 370 7.74 -40.55 9.68
CA LYS A 370 9.20 -40.83 9.72
C LYS A 370 9.93 -39.95 10.75
N GLU A 371 9.44 -39.96 11.99
CA GLU A 371 9.96 -39.20 13.15
C GLU A 371 9.82 -37.68 13.07
N GLU A 372 9.31 -37.14 11.98
CA GLU A 372 9.09 -35.70 11.81
C GLU A 372 7.65 -35.31 12.21
N LEU A 373 7.52 -34.25 13.00
CA LEU A 373 6.23 -33.65 13.32
C LEU A 373 5.67 -32.90 12.09
N VAL A 374 4.55 -33.40 11.53
CA VAL A 374 3.94 -32.85 10.30
C VAL A 374 2.60 -32.18 10.52
N CYS A 375 1.95 -32.42 11.66
CA CYS A 375 0.67 -31.79 12.00
C CYS A 375 0.52 -31.71 13.50
N LEU A 376 -0.06 -30.62 14.00
CA LEU A 376 -0.23 -30.38 15.44
C LEU A 376 -1.65 -29.88 15.74
N MET A 377 -2.21 -30.41 16.84
CA MET A 377 -3.48 -29.96 17.42
C MET A 377 -3.31 -29.74 18.93
N THR A 378 -3.79 -28.60 19.43
CA THR A 378 -3.58 -28.24 20.84
C THR A 378 -4.88 -27.91 21.54
N PHE A 379 -5.02 -28.36 22.79
CA PHE A 379 -6.19 -28.11 23.64
C PHE A 379 -5.80 -27.55 25.00
N GLY A 380 -6.72 -26.80 25.57
CA GLY A 380 -6.63 -26.27 26.92
C GLY A 380 -7.99 -26.15 27.59
N LYS A 381 -8.04 -25.73 28.85
CA LYS A 381 -9.30 -25.34 29.48
C LYS A 381 -9.90 -24.15 28.72
N SER A 382 -11.23 -24.15 28.58
CA SER A 382 -11.91 -23.04 27.89
C SER A 382 -11.64 -21.72 28.60
N ARG A 383 -11.07 -20.77 27.84
CA ARG A 383 -10.58 -19.47 28.39
C ARG A 383 -11.70 -18.45 28.54
N TYR A 384 -12.61 -18.42 27.58
CA TYR A 384 -13.63 -17.36 27.47
C TYR A 384 -15.03 -17.83 27.86
N ASN A 385 -15.36 -19.09 27.67
CA ASN A 385 -16.68 -19.65 28.01
C ASN A 385 -16.53 -20.88 28.92
N LYS A 386 -16.76 -20.70 30.21
CA LYS A 386 -16.59 -21.74 31.24
C LYS A 386 -17.61 -22.86 31.17
N ASN A 387 -18.63 -22.75 30.32
CA ASN A 387 -19.62 -23.82 30.07
C ASN A 387 -19.08 -24.95 29.20
N PHE A 388 -17.84 -24.83 28.71
CA PHE A 388 -17.16 -25.84 27.91
C PHE A 388 -15.92 -26.34 28.64
N ASP A 389 -15.69 -27.63 28.58
CA ASP A 389 -14.57 -28.29 29.28
C ASP A 389 -13.24 -27.98 28.60
N TRP A 390 -13.24 -28.00 27.27
CA TRP A 390 -12.05 -27.88 26.45
C TRP A 390 -12.17 -26.76 25.40
N GLU A 391 -11.05 -26.14 25.10
CA GLU A 391 -10.90 -25.27 23.95
C GLU A 391 -9.87 -25.88 22.99
N LEU A 392 -10.28 -26.17 21.74
CA LEU A 392 -9.35 -26.43 20.66
C LEU A 392 -8.70 -25.09 20.28
N ILE A 393 -7.42 -24.91 20.67
CA ILE A 393 -6.74 -23.61 20.59
C ILE A 393 -6.05 -23.41 19.25
N ARG A 394 -5.32 -24.45 18.76
CA ARG A 394 -4.59 -24.42 17.50
C ARG A 394 -4.71 -25.73 16.75
N PHE A 395 -4.73 -25.61 15.44
CA PHE A 395 -4.52 -26.69 14.51
C PHE A 395 -3.73 -26.18 13.32
N CYS A 396 -2.64 -26.83 12.96
CA CYS A 396 -1.91 -26.54 11.73
C CYS A 396 -1.10 -27.75 11.23
N ASN A 397 -0.90 -27.76 9.92
CA ASN A 397 0.06 -28.64 9.26
C ASN A 397 1.42 -27.93 9.19
N LYS A 398 2.50 -28.68 9.01
CA LYS A 398 3.80 -28.14 8.61
C LYS A 398 3.67 -27.37 7.30
N LYS A 399 4.41 -26.27 7.14
CA LYS A 399 4.42 -25.49 5.90
C LYS A 399 4.66 -26.38 4.68
N ASN A 400 3.96 -26.10 3.59
CA ASN A 400 4.01 -26.83 2.34
C ASN A 400 3.49 -28.28 2.41
N TYR A 401 2.88 -28.69 3.54
CA TYR A 401 2.26 -29.99 3.71
C TYR A 401 0.74 -29.88 3.74
N ASN A 402 0.06 -30.81 3.08
CA ASN A 402 -1.36 -31.10 3.24
C ASN A 402 -1.53 -32.48 3.86
N ILE A 403 -1.92 -32.53 5.13
CA ILE A 403 -2.14 -33.79 5.84
C ILE A 403 -3.62 -34.15 5.76
N VAL A 404 -3.97 -34.97 4.77
CA VAL A 404 -5.36 -35.40 4.53
C VAL A 404 -5.86 -36.25 5.70
N GLY A 405 -6.96 -35.82 6.32
CA GLY A 405 -7.54 -36.49 7.51
C GLY A 405 -6.79 -36.17 8.82
N GLY A 406 -5.81 -35.25 8.80
CA GLY A 406 -5.03 -34.90 10.01
C GLY A 406 -5.89 -34.34 11.13
N PHE A 407 -6.79 -33.40 10.82
CA PHE A 407 -7.72 -32.85 11.80
C PHE A 407 -8.62 -33.93 12.42
N SER A 408 -9.27 -34.72 11.57
CA SER A 408 -10.17 -35.79 12.02
C SER A 408 -9.47 -36.82 12.90
N LYS A 409 -8.28 -37.28 12.50
CA LYS A 409 -7.50 -38.28 13.26
C LYS A 409 -7.11 -37.77 14.64
N LEU A 410 -6.62 -36.54 14.74
CA LEU A 410 -6.22 -35.95 16.03
C LEU A 410 -7.41 -35.63 16.91
N LEU A 411 -8.52 -35.12 16.33
CA LEU A 411 -9.75 -34.87 17.06
C LEU A 411 -10.36 -36.18 17.61
N THR A 412 -10.46 -37.25 16.79
CA THR A 412 -10.95 -38.56 17.22
C THR A 412 -10.08 -39.13 18.32
N HIS A 413 -8.76 -39.00 18.23
CA HIS A 413 -7.87 -39.42 19.31
C HIS A 413 -8.14 -38.64 20.61
N PHE A 414 -8.32 -37.32 20.49
CA PHE A 414 -8.62 -36.48 21.64
C PHE A 414 -9.94 -36.89 22.30
N THR A 415 -11.03 -36.98 21.54
CA THR A 415 -12.37 -37.33 22.10
C THR A 415 -12.45 -38.71 22.67
N LYS A 416 -11.61 -39.67 22.24
CA LYS A 416 -11.51 -41.02 22.85
C LYS A 416 -10.81 -41.01 24.21
N ASN A 417 -9.90 -40.10 24.46
CA ASN A 417 -9.06 -40.06 25.65
C ASN A 417 -9.48 -38.96 26.66
N TYR A 418 -10.26 -37.97 26.22
CA TYR A 418 -10.69 -36.85 27.04
C TYR A 418 -12.19 -36.62 26.84
N SER A 419 -12.96 -36.81 27.86
CA SER A 419 -14.41 -36.54 27.88
C SER A 419 -14.66 -35.04 28.01
N GLY A 420 -15.86 -34.62 27.59
CA GLY A 420 -16.37 -33.27 27.77
C GLY A 420 -16.53 -32.48 26.45
N SER A 421 -17.20 -31.36 26.57
CA SER A 421 -17.57 -30.49 25.49
C SER A 421 -16.36 -29.68 24.99
N ILE A 422 -16.32 -29.41 23.68
CA ILE A 422 -15.21 -28.68 23.02
C ILE A 422 -15.74 -27.41 22.38
N ILE A 423 -15.05 -26.30 22.60
CA ILE A 423 -15.30 -25.04 21.91
C ILE A 423 -14.05 -24.63 21.08
N SER A 424 -14.26 -23.99 19.94
CA SER A 424 -13.18 -23.42 19.13
C SER A 424 -13.62 -22.13 18.42
N TYR A 425 -12.66 -21.34 17.98
CA TYR A 425 -12.90 -20.03 17.36
C TYR A 425 -12.20 -19.94 16.01
N ALA A 426 -12.98 -19.90 14.92
CA ALA A 426 -12.48 -19.70 13.58
C ALA A 426 -12.35 -18.19 13.30
N ASP A 427 -11.16 -17.74 12.98
CA ASP A 427 -10.87 -16.34 12.60
C ASP A 427 -11.39 -16.07 11.18
N ARG A 428 -12.36 -15.16 11.05
CA ARG A 428 -13.02 -14.83 9.78
C ARG A 428 -12.13 -14.05 8.82
N SER A 429 -10.99 -13.57 9.26
CA SER A 429 -10.03 -12.91 8.38
C SER A 429 -9.44 -13.86 7.32
N TYR A 430 -9.42 -15.19 7.60
CA TYR A 430 -8.85 -16.18 6.69
C TYR A 430 -9.55 -17.56 6.72
N SER A 431 -10.53 -17.78 7.58
CA SER A 431 -11.25 -19.05 7.70
C SER A 431 -12.74 -18.85 7.52
N ASN A 432 -13.37 -19.69 6.68
CA ASN A 432 -14.82 -19.78 6.51
C ASN A 432 -15.47 -20.73 7.54
N GLY A 433 -14.68 -21.58 8.21
CA GLY A 433 -15.14 -22.50 9.22
C GLY A 433 -15.45 -23.92 8.73
N ASP A 434 -15.33 -24.21 7.43
CA ASP A 434 -15.66 -25.53 6.82
C ASP A 434 -14.96 -26.71 7.50
N LEU A 435 -13.70 -26.50 7.93
CA LEU A 435 -12.92 -27.52 8.62
C LEU A 435 -13.64 -28.04 9.87
N TYR A 436 -14.24 -27.13 10.63
CA TYR A 436 -14.98 -27.48 11.86
C TYR A 436 -16.26 -28.24 11.52
N GLN A 437 -17.08 -27.73 10.60
CA GLN A 437 -18.34 -28.33 10.21
C GLN A 437 -18.13 -29.75 9.65
N LYS A 438 -17.15 -29.96 8.78
CA LYS A 438 -16.77 -31.25 8.22
C LYS A 438 -16.33 -32.29 9.28
N ASN A 439 -15.94 -31.81 10.46
CA ASN A 439 -15.49 -32.66 11.56
C ASN A 439 -16.47 -32.68 12.76
N GLY A 440 -17.75 -32.42 12.52
CA GLY A 440 -18.80 -32.59 13.50
C GLY A 440 -19.02 -31.45 14.48
N PHE A 441 -18.33 -30.33 14.28
CA PHE A 441 -18.64 -29.12 15.06
C PHE A 441 -19.88 -28.42 14.52
N THR A 442 -20.68 -27.87 15.41
CA THR A 442 -21.81 -27.01 15.06
C THR A 442 -21.47 -25.54 15.27
N LEU A 443 -21.98 -24.67 14.41
CA LEU A 443 -21.83 -23.22 14.58
C LEU A 443 -22.71 -22.79 15.77
N HIS A 444 -22.08 -22.23 16.79
CA HIS A 444 -22.75 -21.77 18.00
C HIS A 444 -23.03 -20.27 17.96
N LYS A 445 -22.05 -19.44 17.51
CA LYS A 445 -22.18 -18.00 17.51
C LYS A 445 -21.25 -17.35 16.49
N VAL A 446 -21.70 -16.22 15.91
CA VAL A 446 -20.85 -15.31 15.12
C VAL A 446 -20.54 -14.09 15.98
N ASN A 447 -19.27 -13.87 16.26
CA ASN A 447 -18.81 -12.80 17.12
C ASN A 447 -18.55 -11.51 16.31
N LYS A 448 -18.72 -10.37 16.97
CA LYS A 448 -18.39 -9.05 16.43
C LYS A 448 -16.87 -8.93 16.17
N PRO A 449 -16.43 -7.99 15.33
CA PRO A 449 -15.01 -7.67 15.17
C PRO A 449 -14.33 -7.39 16.51
N ASN A 450 -13.13 -7.91 16.66
CA ASN A 450 -12.21 -7.57 17.72
C ASN A 450 -11.21 -6.52 17.21
N TYR A 451 -10.37 -5.97 18.07
CA TYR A 451 -9.41 -4.96 17.66
C TYR A 451 -8.00 -5.23 18.21
N TYR A 452 -7.07 -4.63 17.50
CA TYR A 452 -5.68 -4.54 17.85
C TYR A 452 -5.30 -3.09 18.02
N TYR A 453 -4.26 -2.83 18.78
CA TYR A 453 -3.64 -1.52 18.87
C TYR A 453 -2.39 -1.45 18.02
N VAL A 454 -2.18 -0.31 17.39
CA VAL A 454 -1.01 0.01 16.58
C VAL A 454 -0.43 1.32 17.09
N LYS A 455 0.84 1.31 17.47
CA LYS A 455 1.54 2.53 17.89
C LYS A 455 1.84 3.41 16.68
N LYS A 456 1.76 4.71 16.83
CA LYS A 456 2.17 5.68 15.80
C LYS A 456 3.59 5.34 15.29
N ASN A 457 3.78 5.42 13.99
CA ASN A 457 5.02 5.05 13.30
C ASN A 457 5.46 3.56 13.44
N SER A 458 4.52 2.66 13.78
CA SER A 458 4.76 1.22 13.82
C SER A 458 3.71 0.48 13.01
N GLU A 459 4.10 -0.55 12.28
CA GLU A 459 3.16 -1.45 11.58
C GLU A 459 2.76 -2.67 12.44
N ILE A 460 3.25 -2.78 13.67
CA ILE A 460 3.00 -3.94 14.52
C ILE A 460 1.62 -3.85 15.14
N MET A 461 0.77 -4.84 14.84
CA MET A 461 -0.54 -5.02 15.45
C MET A 461 -0.42 -5.77 16.77
N ILE A 462 -0.79 -5.15 17.88
CA ILE A 462 -0.73 -5.72 19.23
C ILE A 462 -2.16 -5.99 19.70
N HIS A 463 -2.45 -7.25 20.05
CA HIS A 463 -3.77 -7.64 20.50
C HIS A 463 -4.18 -6.88 21.77
N ARG A 464 -5.44 -6.42 21.85
CA ARG A 464 -5.96 -5.59 22.95
C ARG A 464 -5.76 -6.18 24.36
N SER A 465 -5.68 -7.50 24.50
CA SER A 465 -5.46 -8.16 25.80
C SER A 465 -4.12 -7.81 26.46
N ASN A 466 -3.19 -7.26 25.67
CA ASN A 466 -1.91 -6.76 26.22
C ASN A 466 -2.08 -5.41 26.95
N PHE A 467 -3.16 -4.68 26.65
CA PHE A 467 -3.47 -3.34 27.15
C PHE A 467 -4.75 -3.35 27.99
N THR A 468 -4.73 -3.96 29.17
CA THR A 468 -5.85 -3.83 30.11
C THR A 468 -5.77 -2.45 30.80
N LYS A 469 -6.94 -1.84 31.12
CA LYS A 469 -7.00 -0.52 31.80
C LYS A 469 -6.08 -0.50 33.03
N SER A 470 -6.04 -1.56 33.83
CA SER A 470 -5.17 -1.67 35.01
C SER A 470 -3.68 -1.63 34.69
N LYS A 471 -3.24 -2.13 33.54
CA LYS A 471 -1.85 -2.04 33.09
C LYS A 471 -1.50 -0.64 32.58
N ILE A 472 -2.43 -0.02 31.85
CA ILE A 472 -2.23 1.30 31.27
C ILE A 472 -2.20 2.35 32.38
N LEU A 473 -3.04 2.23 33.40
CA LEU A 473 -3.08 3.13 34.56
C LEU A 473 -1.78 3.12 35.40
N LYS A 474 -0.97 2.05 35.29
CA LYS A 474 0.39 2.05 35.88
C LYS A 474 1.36 2.98 35.13
N ILE A 475 1.05 3.34 33.89
CA ILE A 475 1.85 4.22 33.03
C ILE A 475 1.29 5.65 33.09
N LEU A 476 -0.05 5.77 32.96
CA LEU A 476 -0.77 7.03 32.99
C LEU A 476 -1.73 7.01 34.17
N ASN A 477 -1.46 7.75 35.20
CA ASN A 477 -2.31 7.84 36.38
C ASN A 477 -3.54 8.75 36.14
N LYS A 478 -4.46 8.30 35.26
CA LYS A 478 -5.70 9.00 34.87
C LYS A 478 -6.88 8.04 34.97
N PRO A 479 -7.33 7.66 36.17
CA PRO A 479 -8.34 6.61 36.36
C PRO A 479 -9.71 6.94 35.79
N GLU A 480 -10.06 8.23 35.64
CA GLU A 480 -11.28 8.74 35.03
C GLU A 480 -11.34 8.55 33.50
N TRP A 481 -10.21 8.34 32.87
CA TRP A 481 -10.17 8.18 31.42
C TRP A 481 -10.61 6.80 30.99
N THR A 482 -11.25 6.74 29.79
CA THR A 482 -11.55 5.47 29.14
C THR A 482 -10.27 4.80 28.61
N GLU A 483 -10.32 3.51 28.35
CA GLU A 483 -9.22 2.78 27.70
C GLU A 483 -8.78 3.47 26.40
N GLU A 484 -9.75 3.97 25.61
CA GLU A 484 -9.51 4.61 24.33
C GLU A 484 -8.75 5.94 24.48
N GLN A 485 -9.14 6.77 25.43
CA GLN A 485 -8.45 8.03 25.75
C GLN A 485 -7.02 7.78 26.23
N LEU A 486 -6.83 6.78 27.12
CA LEU A 486 -5.51 6.39 27.61
C LEU A 486 -4.59 5.89 26.48
N MET A 487 -5.13 5.09 25.56
CA MET A 487 -4.35 4.56 24.44
C MET A 487 -4.04 5.64 23.40
N PHE A 488 -4.96 6.59 23.17
CA PHE A 488 -4.72 7.73 22.30
C PHE A 488 -3.57 8.62 22.83
N GLU A 489 -3.54 8.88 24.12
CA GLU A 489 -2.45 9.62 24.77
C GLU A 489 -1.09 8.93 24.63
N LEU A 490 -1.09 7.60 24.54
CA LEU A 490 0.13 6.79 24.31
C LEU A 490 0.46 6.61 22.82
N ASP A 491 -0.17 7.39 21.93
CA ASP A 491 -0.02 7.32 20.47
C ASP A 491 -0.45 5.98 19.86
N TYR A 492 -1.47 5.31 20.40
CA TYR A 492 -2.02 4.10 19.84
C TYR A 492 -3.37 4.35 19.16
N SER A 493 -3.55 3.79 17.98
CA SER A 493 -4.83 3.73 17.26
C SER A 493 -5.34 2.30 17.17
N LYS A 494 -6.66 2.14 17.02
CA LYS A 494 -7.29 0.83 16.85
C LYS A 494 -7.30 0.40 15.37
N ILE A 495 -7.23 -0.90 15.13
CA ILE A 495 -7.57 -1.55 13.86
C ILE A 495 -8.44 -2.76 14.16
N PHE A 496 -9.54 -2.91 13.43
CA PHE A 496 -10.52 -3.97 13.67
C PHE A 496 -10.32 -5.14 12.71
N ASP A 497 -10.55 -6.38 13.20
CA ASP A 497 -10.56 -7.60 12.39
C ASP A 497 -11.95 -7.91 11.80
N CYS A 498 -12.17 -9.13 11.35
CA CYS A 498 -13.45 -9.60 10.80
C CYS A 498 -14.33 -10.32 11.83
N GLY A 499 -13.89 -10.40 13.08
CA GLY A 499 -14.52 -11.24 14.11
C GLY A 499 -14.23 -12.72 13.95
N THR A 500 -14.91 -13.54 14.75
CA THR A 500 -14.73 -14.99 14.74
C THR A 500 -16.08 -15.72 14.64
N LYS A 501 -16.07 -16.96 14.13
CA LYS A 501 -17.16 -17.91 14.26
C LYS A 501 -16.82 -18.89 15.38
N THR A 502 -17.72 -19.05 16.35
CA THR A 502 -17.55 -20.00 17.45
C THR A 502 -18.19 -21.33 17.09
N TYR A 503 -17.43 -22.39 17.19
CA TYR A 503 -17.84 -23.76 16.89
C TYR A 503 -17.76 -24.64 18.13
N ILE A 504 -18.70 -25.59 18.29
CA ILE A 504 -18.81 -26.47 19.48
C ILE A 504 -19.05 -27.92 19.11
N ILE A 505 -18.51 -28.81 19.94
CA ILE A 505 -18.94 -30.20 20.10
C ILE A 505 -19.45 -30.37 21.55
N LYS A 506 -20.64 -30.94 21.73
CA LYS A 506 -21.21 -31.24 23.04
C LYS A 506 -20.93 -32.68 23.43
#